data_3e47cedf118b0aab1a626d2111a8d0fc
#
_entry.id   3e47cedf118b0aab1a626d2111a8d0fc
#
_cell.length_a   1.000
_cell.length_b   1.000
_cell.length_c   1.000
_cell.angle_alpha   90.00
_cell.angle_beta   90.00
_cell.angle_gamma   90.00
#
_symmetry.space_group_name_H-M   'P 1'
#
loop_
_entity.id
_entity.type
_entity.pdbx_description
1 polymer ?
#
loop_
_entity_poly.entity_id
_entity_poly.type
_entity_poly.pdbx_seq_one_letter_code
_entity_poly.pdbx_strand_id
1 'polypeptide(L)'
;ASVLTPFARRMARLVPGGLQRARRWYDARQPASEHNDLRGSKSNISRHYDLSNELFALFLDRTMTYSSAIWDDATPAETDDSPRDDDTLAAAQIRKIDRLLDLAAVKDGTRLLEIGTGWGELAVRAASRGANVTTVTLSREQQAWAIRRAELAGVGDLVDVQLHDYREVTGSYDAVVSVEMIEAVGLEYWPDYFATIDRVLAPGGRVALQSITIEHQRLLATKGTYTWIHKYVFPGGIIPSLHAVRDIVAHNTRLRVSSATAYGHDYARTLHSWLERFHANTAAVQALGFDERFTRMWKFYLAYCEAGFASGYLDVHQLVLER
;
A
#
# COMPACT_ATOMS: atom_id res chain seq x y z
N ALA A 1 -5.88 16.59 -11.41
CA ALA A 1 -4.40 16.51 -11.35
C ALA A 1 -3.72 17.74 -11.96
N SER A 2 -4.07 18.18 -13.18
CA SER A 2 -3.42 19.32 -13.88
C SER A 2 -3.33 20.62 -13.08
N VAL A 3 -4.32 20.90 -12.23
CA VAL A 3 -4.37 22.09 -11.35
C VAL A 3 -3.66 21.85 -10.01
N LEU A 4 -3.79 20.64 -9.46
CA LEU A 4 -3.25 20.29 -8.13
C LEU A 4 -1.72 20.11 -8.14
N THR A 5 -1.15 19.59 -9.24
CA THR A 5 0.29 19.38 -9.35
C THR A 5 1.11 20.69 -9.26
N PRO A 6 0.78 21.78 -10.01
CA PRO A 6 1.45 23.07 -9.83
C PRO A 6 1.21 23.67 -8.44
N PHE A 7 0.03 23.49 -7.87
CA PHE A 7 -0.31 23.94 -6.53
C PHE A 7 0.54 23.24 -5.46
N ALA A 8 0.66 21.91 -5.54
CA ALA A 8 1.50 21.12 -4.63
C ALA A 8 2.98 21.55 -4.68
N ARG A 9 3.52 21.83 -5.88
CA ARG A 9 4.89 22.34 -6.07
C ARG A 9 5.09 23.74 -5.46
N ARG A 10 4.09 24.62 -5.53
CA ARG A 10 4.14 25.96 -4.94
C ARG A 10 3.96 25.94 -3.42
N MET A 11 3.04 25.12 -2.89
CA MET A 11 2.80 24.98 -1.45
C MET A 11 4.01 24.45 -0.70
N ALA A 12 4.81 23.57 -1.33
CA ALA A 12 6.07 23.11 -0.76
C ALA A 12 7.08 24.24 -0.49
N ARG A 13 6.92 25.42 -1.14
CA ARG A 13 7.81 26.59 -1.03
C ARG A 13 7.25 27.76 -0.20
N LEU A 14 5.96 27.77 0.15
CA LEU A 14 5.26 29.01 0.56
C LEU A 14 4.67 29.03 1.97
N VAL A 15 4.91 28.06 2.84
CA VAL A 15 4.36 28.11 4.20
C VAL A 15 5.33 28.80 5.16
N PRO A 16 5.09 30.09 5.55
CA PRO A 16 5.93 30.79 6.53
C PRO A 16 5.85 30.11 7.91
N GLY A 17 7.00 29.98 8.60
CA GLY A 17 7.13 29.23 9.86
C GLY A 17 6.25 29.70 11.02
N GLY A 18 5.73 30.93 10.98
CA GLY A 18 4.84 31.47 12.02
C GLY A 18 3.41 30.92 11.94
N LEU A 19 2.86 30.75 10.73
CA LEU A 19 1.52 30.17 10.52
C LEU A 19 1.49 28.64 10.79
N GLN A 20 2.65 27.98 10.68
CA GLN A 20 2.77 26.56 11.01
C GLN A 20 2.54 26.26 12.49
N ARG A 21 2.92 27.17 13.41
CA ARG A 21 2.70 26.94 14.86
C ARG A 21 1.23 27.02 15.26
N ALA A 22 0.46 27.98 14.74
CA ALA A 22 -0.97 28.10 15.02
C ALA A 22 -1.75 26.95 14.38
N ARG A 23 -1.38 26.53 13.16
CA ARG A 23 -1.95 25.38 12.47
C ARG A 23 -1.65 24.07 13.21
N ARG A 24 -0.41 23.86 13.70
CA ARG A 24 -0.02 22.68 14.51
C ARG A 24 -0.87 22.56 15.78
N TRP A 25 -1.26 23.64 16.39
CA TRP A 25 -2.08 23.62 17.61
C TRP A 25 -3.53 23.21 17.33
N TYR A 26 -4.06 23.57 16.16
CA TYR A 26 -5.43 23.25 15.73
C TYR A 26 -5.55 21.85 15.11
N ASP A 27 -4.54 21.43 14.33
CA ASP A 27 -4.52 20.16 13.60
C ASP A 27 -3.95 18.98 14.44
N ALA A 28 -3.61 19.18 15.70
CA ALA A 28 -2.65 18.38 16.44
C ALA A 28 -3.24 17.32 17.37
N ARG A 29 -4.36 16.67 17.09
CA ARG A 29 -4.73 15.48 17.88
C ARG A 29 -5.44 14.46 17.00
N GLN A 30 -4.67 13.43 16.62
CA GLN A 30 -5.27 12.16 16.22
C GLN A 30 -6.15 11.66 17.37
N PRO A 31 -7.43 11.32 17.11
CA PRO A 31 -8.29 10.73 18.14
C PRO A 31 -7.66 9.45 18.73
N ALA A 32 -7.76 9.26 20.03
CA ALA A 32 -7.21 8.06 20.68
C ALA A 32 -7.80 6.75 20.09
N SER A 33 -9.00 6.79 19.54
CA SER A 33 -9.65 5.67 18.85
C SER A 33 -9.00 5.29 17.50
N GLU A 34 -8.10 6.12 16.97
CA GLU A 34 -7.38 5.88 15.69
C GLU A 34 -5.93 5.45 15.90
N HIS A 35 -5.51 5.21 17.15
CA HIS A 35 -4.20 4.61 17.43
C HIS A 35 -4.14 3.17 16.89
N ASN A 36 -3.00 2.79 16.30
CA ASN A 36 -2.80 1.48 15.67
C ASN A 36 -2.35 0.39 16.66
N ASP A 37 -2.89 0.39 17.90
CA ASP A 37 -2.77 -0.77 18.78
C ASP A 37 -3.54 -1.98 18.20
N LEU A 38 -3.48 -3.14 18.85
CA LEU A 38 -4.12 -4.38 18.37
C LEU A 38 -5.65 -4.24 18.13
N ARG A 39 -6.33 -3.32 18.82
CA ARG A 39 -7.77 -3.07 18.64
C ARG A 39 -8.01 -1.99 17.59
N GLY A 40 -7.26 -0.91 17.65
CA GLY A 40 -7.40 0.23 16.73
C GLY A 40 -6.99 -0.10 15.31
N SER A 41 -5.95 -0.91 15.09
CA SER A 41 -5.55 -1.39 13.76
C SER A 41 -6.70 -2.10 13.06
N LYS A 42 -7.42 -2.97 13.75
CA LYS A 42 -8.60 -3.66 13.21
C LYS A 42 -9.72 -2.68 12.84
N SER A 43 -10.00 -1.69 13.71
CA SER A 43 -11.02 -0.67 13.47
C SER A 43 -10.64 0.25 12.29
N ASN A 44 -9.37 0.65 12.18
CA ASN A 44 -8.89 1.54 11.12
C ASN A 44 -8.92 0.85 9.76
N ILE A 45 -8.50 -0.42 9.69
CA ILE A 45 -8.57 -1.25 8.48
C ILE A 45 -10.03 -1.45 8.08
N SER A 46 -10.92 -1.81 9.01
CA SER A 46 -12.34 -1.96 8.78
C SER A 46 -12.94 -0.69 8.17
N ARG A 47 -12.68 0.50 8.73
CA ARG A 47 -13.21 1.77 8.21
C ARG A 47 -12.81 2.08 6.76
N HIS A 48 -11.65 1.64 6.31
CA HIS A 48 -11.18 1.89 4.94
C HIS A 48 -11.60 0.77 3.97
N TYR A 49 -11.51 -0.49 4.38
CA TYR A 49 -11.77 -1.65 3.51
C TYR A 49 -13.20 -2.20 3.60
N ASP A 50 -14.01 -1.78 4.59
CA ASP A 50 -15.46 -2.08 4.66
C ASP A 50 -16.30 -1.23 3.67
N LEU A 51 -15.63 -0.49 2.74
CA LEU A 51 -16.27 0.20 1.60
C LEU A 51 -16.79 -0.80 0.57
N SER A 52 -16.95 -2.00 0.72
CA SER A 52 -17.39 -3.08 -0.17
C SER A 52 -16.42 -3.47 -1.30
N ASN A 53 -16.30 -4.77 -1.55
CA ASN A 53 -15.51 -5.30 -2.65
C ASN A 53 -16.01 -4.81 -4.02
N GLU A 54 -17.33 -4.61 -4.14
CA GLU A 54 -17.98 -4.13 -5.36
C GLU A 54 -17.53 -2.72 -5.71
N LEU A 55 -17.36 -1.85 -4.72
CA LEU A 55 -16.82 -0.51 -4.94
C LEU A 55 -15.39 -0.56 -5.49
N PHE A 56 -14.51 -1.35 -4.86
CA PHE A 56 -13.13 -1.50 -5.30
C PHE A 56 -13.05 -2.09 -6.71
N ALA A 57 -13.88 -3.06 -7.05
CA ALA A 57 -13.95 -3.65 -8.38
C ALA A 57 -14.35 -2.66 -9.49
N LEU A 58 -15.01 -1.53 -9.15
CA LEU A 58 -15.39 -0.53 -10.14
C LEU A 58 -14.22 0.33 -10.63
N PHE A 59 -13.09 0.37 -9.89
CA PHE A 59 -11.95 1.19 -10.29
C PHE A 59 -10.60 0.47 -10.27
N LEU A 60 -10.46 -0.62 -9.53
CA LEU A 60 -9.31 -1.51 -9.64
C LEU A 60 -9.43 -2.40 -10.88
N ASP A 61 -8.32 -3.00 -11.29
CA ASP A 61 -8.27 -4.04 -12.32
C ASP A 61 -8.70 -5.42 -11.78
N ARG A 62 -8.73 -6.45 -12.65
CA ARG A 62 -9.12 -7.82 -12.28
C ARG A 62 -8.26 -8.46 -11.18
N THR A 63 -7.04 -7.98 -10.96
CA THR A 63 -6.18 -8.44 -9.86
C THR A 63 -6.64 -7.94 -8.50
N MET A 64 -7.50 -6.92 -8.48
CA MET A 64 -7.94 -6.24 -7.26
C MET A 64 -6.76 -5.72 -6.43
N THR A 65 -5.63 -5.38 -7.07
CA THR A 65 -4.44 -4.92 -6.35
C THR A 65 -4.54 -3.42 -6.06
N TYR A 66 -4.68 -3.07 -4.76
CA TYR A 66 -4.82 -1.69 -4.30
C TYR A 66 -3.48 -1.15 -3.77
N SER A 67 -2.55 -0.97 -4.68
CA SER A 67 -1.20 -0.43 -4.45
C SER A 67 -0.57 -0.01 -5.78
N SER A 68 0.56 0.70 -5.77
CA SER A 68 1.23 1.13 -7.00
C SER A 68 1.55 -0.05 -7.91
N ALA A 69 1.20 0.06 -9.18
CA ALA A 69 1.70 -0.82 -10.24
C ALA A 69 3.13 -0.43 -10.64
N ILE A 70 3.79 -1.27 -11.45
CA ILE A 70 5.04 -0.93 -12.18
C ILE A 70 4.73 -0.98 -13.67
N TRP A 71 4.85 0.17 -14.32
CA TRP A 71 4.58 0.32 -15.74
C TRP A 71 5.85 0.06 -16.56
N ASP A 72 5.66 -0.41 -17.78
CA ASP A 72 6.73 -0.55 -18.74
C ASP A 72 6.83 0.74 -19.56
N ASP A 73 8.03 1.24 -19.80
CA ASP A 73 8.27 2.41 -20.66
C ASP A 73 7.77 2.18 -22.10
N ALA A 74 7.70 0.90 -22.53
CA ALA A 74 7.14 0.50 -23.81
C ALA A 74 5.59 0.52 -23.84
N THR A 75 4.92 0.62 -22.69
CA THR A 75 3.46 0.73 -22.62
C THR A 75 3.09 2.18 -22.91
N PRO A 76 2.40 2.49 -24.02
CA PRO A 76 2.00 3.86 -24.33
C PRO A 76 1.22 4.48 -23.17
N ALA A 77 1.44 5.76 -22.90
CA ALA A 77 0.51 6.52 -22.07
C ALA A 77 -0.88 6.39 -22.73
N GLU A 78 -1.90 6.06 -21.93
CA GLU A 78 -3.26 6.02 -22.43
C GLU A 78 -3.58 7.37 -23.08
N THR A 79 -3.72 7.37 -24.39
CA THR A 79 -4.25 8.54 -25.12
C THR A 79 -5.75 8.50 -24.99
N ASP A 80 -6.40 9.64 -25.01
CA ASP A 80 -7.85 9.83 -24.76
C ASP A 80 -8.78 8.92 -25.63
N ASP A 81 -8.23 8.37 -26.74
CA ASP A 81 -8.92 7.50 -27.69
C ASP A 81 -8.56 5.99 -27.58
N SER A 82 -7.67 5.58 -26.67
CA SER A 82 -7.35 4.16 -26.50
C SER A 82 -8.45 3.45 -25.70
N PRO A 83 -8.85 2.21 -26.07
CA PRO A 83 -9.74 1.40 -25.23
C PRO A 83 -9.11 1.31 -23.84
N ARG A 84 -9.88 1.62 -22.79
CA ARG A 84 -9.46 1.47 -21.40
C ARG A 84 -9.21 0.00 -21.13
N ASP A 85 -7.95 -0.39 -21.30
CA ASP A 85 -7.60 -1.80 -21.26
C ASP A 85 -7.36 -2.21 -19.81
N ASP A 86 -8.31 -2.97 -19.26
CA ASP A 86 -8.17 -3.66 -17.97
C ASP A 86 -6.89 -4.50 -17.97
N ASP A 87 -6.51 -5.03 -19.11
CA ASP A 87 -5.31 -5.82 -19.30
C ASP A 87 -4.02 -5.00 -19.11
N THR A 88 -4.01 -3.71 -19.46
CA THR A 88 -2.81 -2.85 -19.31
C THR A 88 -2.48 -2.57 -17.84
N LEU A 89 -3.48 -2.17 -17.03
CA LEU A 89 -3.30 -1.97 -15.59
C LEU A 89 -3.02 -3.29 -14.89
N ALA A 90 -3.75 -4.36 -15.23
CA ALA A 90 -3.52 -5.69 -14.68
C ALA A 90 -2.11 -6.20 -15.00
N ALA A 91 -1.62 -6.02 -16.22
CA ALA A 91 -0.25 -6.39 -16.60
C ALA A 91 0.80 -5.62 -15.79
N ALA A 92 0.57 -4.32 -15.53
CA ALA A 92 1.46 -3.50 -14.70
C ALA A 92 1.44 -3.95 -13.22
N GLN A 93 0.27 -4.34 -12.68
CA GLN A 93 0.15 -4.90 -11.34
C GLN A 93 0.83 -6.27 -11.24
N ILE A 94 0.65 -7.13 -12.22
CA ILE A 94 1.30 -8.44 -12.31
C ILE A 94 2.82 -8.28 -12.33
N ARG A 95 3.34 -7.36 -13.15
CA ARG A 95 4.78 -7.04 -13.23
C ARG A 95 5.33 -6.59 -11.87
N LYS A 96 4.59 -5.74 -11.15
CA LYS A 96 4.95 -5.31 -9.80
C LYS A 96 5.07 -6.49 -8.84
N ILE A 97 4.07 -7.39 -8.83
CA ILE A 97 4.06 -8.56 -7.96
C ILE A 97 5.20 -9.51 -8.32
N ASP A 98 5.36 -9.84 -9.59
CA ASP A 98 6.41 -10.74 -10.05
C ASP A 98 7.79 -10.23 -9.67
N ARG A 99 8.04 -8.93 -9.85
CA ARG A 99 9.29 -8.30 -9.41
C ARG A 99 9.53 -8.45 -7.90
N LEU A 100 8.51 -8.25 -7.06
CA LEU A 100 8.66 -8.45 -5.61
C LEU A 100 8.98 -9.90 -5.26
N LEU A 101 8.32 -10.87 -5.92
CA LEU A 101 8.59 -12.29 -5.74
C LEU A 101 10.02 -12.66 -6.18
N ASP A 102 10.50 -12.06 -7.28
CA ASP A 102 11.88 -12.25 -7.76
C ASP A 102 12.91 -11.64 -6.79
N LEU A 103 12.65 -10.44 -6.27
CA LEU A 103 13.49 -9.79 -5.27
C LEU A 103 13.57 -10.59 -3.96
N ALA A 104 12.46 -11.22 -3.56
CA ALA A 104 12.39 -12.12 -2.41
C ALA A 104 12.92 -13.54 -2.71
N ALA A 105 13.38 -13.81 -3.94
CA ALA A 105 13.86 -15.10 -4.42
C ALA A 105 12.81 -16.24 -4.27
N VAL A 106 11.54 -15.93 -4.47
CA VAL A 106 10.43 -16.90 -4.35
C VAL A 106 10.46 -17.87 -5.54
N LYS A 107 10.50 -19.15 -5.22
CA LYS A 107 10.54 -20.28 -6.17
C LYS A 107 9.80 -21.49 -5.57
N ASP A 108 9.79 -22.58 -6.29
CA ASP A 108 9.22 -23.85 -5.83
C ASP A 108 9.77 -24.25 -4.44
N GLY A 109 8.86 -24.66 -3.56
CA GLY A 109 9.14 -25.04 -2.17
C GLY A 109 9.44 -23.89 -1.21
N THR A 110 9.51 -22.61 -1.67
CA THR A 110 9.74 -21.45 -0.79
C THR A 110 8.61 -21.31 0.23
N ARG A 111 8.94 -21.19 1.51
CA ARG A 111 7.99 -20.81 2.57
C ARG A 111 7.91 -19.29 2.58
N LEU A 112 6.83 -18.73 2.05
CA LEU A 112 6.60 -17.30 1.96
C LEU A 112 5.65 -16.83 3.04
N LEU A 113 6.00 -15.73 3.71
CA LEU A 113 5.05 -14.91 4.48
C LEU A 113 4.70 -13.66 3.67
N GLU A 114 3.41 -13.45 3.44
CA GLU A 114 2.87 -12.17 2.98
C GLU A 114 2.21 -11.43 4.14
N ILE A 115 2.65 -10.19 4.40
CA ILE A 115 2.01 -9.31 5.39
C ILE A 115 1.12 -8.32 4.64
N GLY A 116 -0.21 -8.50 4.74
CA GLY A 116 -1.20 -7.72 4.01
C GLY A 116 -1.72 -8.44 2.77
N THR A 117 -2.64 -9.37 2.97
CA THR A 117 -3.20 -10.25 1.92
C THR A 117 -3.85 -9.50 0.76
N GLY A 118 -4.44 -8.31 1.02
CA GLY A 118 -5.33 -7.69 0.05
C GLY A 118 -6.41 -8.66 -0.43
N TRP A 119 -6.63 -8.74 -1.74
CA TRP A 119 -7.57 -9.69 -2.33
C TRP A 119 -6.88 -10.96 -2.87
N GLY A 120 -5.61 -11.22 -2.46
CA GLY A 120 -4.92 -12.51 -2.61
C GLY A 120 -4.15 -12.70 -3.92
N GLU A 121 -4.01 -11.70 -4.78
CA GLU A 121 -3.31 -11.88 -6.06
C GLU A 121 -1.83 -12.25 -5.87
N LEU A 122 -1.12 -11.61 -4.94
CA LEU A 122 0.28 -11.92 -4.68
C LEU A 122 0.44 -13.34 -4.15
N ALA A 123 -0.41 -13.75 -3.20
CA ALA A 123 -0.40 -15.11 -2.66
C ALA A 123 -0.62 -16.16 -3.75
N VAL A 124 -1.61 -15.96 -4.63
CA VAL A 124 -1.89 -16.87 -5.75
C VAL A 124 -0.72 -16.93 -6.72
N ARG A 125 -0.12 -15.82 -7.08
CA ARG A 125 1.05 -15.79 -7.98
C ARG A 125 2.26 -16.48 -7.38
N ALA A 126 2.51 -16.30 -6.08
CA ALA A 126 3.57 -16.99 -5.36
C ALA A 126 3.32 -18.51 -5.31
N ALA A 127 2.11 -18.94 -4.99
CA ALA A 127 1.70 -20.34 -4.97
C ALA A 127 1.78 -20.97 -6.37
N SER A 128 1.46 -20.21 -7.43
CA SER A 128 1.64 -20.67 -8.82
C SER A 128 3.10 -20.88 -9.22
N ARG A 129 4.07 -20.32 -8.47
CA ARG A 129 5.50 -20.64 -8.58
C ARG A 129 5.93 -21.83 -7.73
N GLY A 130 4.98 -22.52 -7.05
CA GLY A 130 5.22 -23.65 -6.16
C GLY A 130 5.57 -23.24 -4.70
N ALA A 131 5.43 -21.98 -4.32
CA ALA A 131 5.68 -21.55 -2.95
C ALA A 131 4.54 -21.97 -2.00
N ASN A 132 4.91 -22.31 -0.74
CA ASN A 132 3.96 -22.49 0.35
C ASN A 132 3.74 -21.10 1.01
N VAL A 133 2.56 -20.54 0.87
CA VAL A 133 2.26 -19.17 1.26
C VAL A 133 1.44 -19.14 2.54
N THR A 134 1.95 -18.46 3.56
CA THR A 134 1.13 -17.93 4.66
C THR A 134 0.89 -16.46 4.39
N THR A 135 -0.36 -16.01 4.39
CA THR A 135 -0.70 -14.61 4.22
C THR A 135 -1.63 -14.13 5.33
N VAL A 136 -1.43 -12.91 5.82
CA VAL A 136 -2.16 -12.39 6.99
C VAL A 136 -2.90 -11.11 6.67
N THR A 137 -4.15 -11.03 7.13
CA THR A 137 -5.02 -9.84 7.04
C THR A 137 -5.84 -9.68 8.30
N LEU A 138 -6.35 -8.46 8.54
CA LEU A 138 -7.32 -8.16 9.59
C LEU A 138 -8.76 -8.05 9.05
N SER A 139 -8.96 -8.08 7.72
CA SER A 139 -10.27 -8.03 7.06
C SER A 139 -10.80 -9.42 6.75
N ARG A 140 -12.01 -9.72 7.23
CA ARG A 140 -12.72 -10.97 6.92
C ARG A 140 -13.13 -11.04 5.44
N GLU A 141 -13.46 -9.91 4.86
CA GLU A 141 -13.86 -9.77 3.45
C GLU A 141 -12.68 -10.12 2.54
N GLN A 142 -11.49 -9.56 2.84
CA GLN A 142 -10.26 -9.90 2.12
C GLN A 142 -9.89 -11.36 2.29
N GLN A 143 -9.98 -11.90 3.52
CA GLN A 143 -9.70 -13.32 3.78
C GLN A 143 -10.60 -14.22 2.92
N ALA A 144 -11.91 -14.03 2.96
CA ALA A 144 -12.86 -14.84 2.21
C ALA A 144 -12.62 -14.74 0.69
N TRP A 145 -12.29 -13.54 0.19
CA TRP A 145 -11.99 -13.34 -1.22
C TRP A 145 -10.69 -14.03 -1.64
N ALA A 146 -9.62 -13.88 -0.85
CA ALA A 146 -8.32 -14.48 -1.13
C ALA A 146 -8.38 -16.02 -1.13
N ILE A 147 -9.09 -16.64 -0.17
CA ILE A 147 -9.31 -18.07 -0.14
C ILE A 147 -9.99 -18.52 -1.43
N ARG A 148 -11.13 -17.90 -1.78
CA ARG A 148 -11.85 -18.24 -3.01
C ARG A 148 -11.00 -18.05 -4.26
N ARG A 149 -10.18 -17.00 -4.32
CA ARG A 149 -9.27 -16.77 -5.45
C ARG A 149 -8.23 -17.86 -5.58
N ALA A 150 -7.63 -18.31 -4.46
CA ALA A 150 -6.66 -19.40 -4.45
C ALA A 150 -7.29 -20.74 -4.88
N GLU A 151 -8.51 -21.03 -4.43
CA GLU A 151 -9.27 -22.21 -4.86
C GLU A 151 -9.55 -22.17 -6.37
N LEU A 152 -10.06 -21.04 -6.89
CA LEU A 152 -10.35 -20.89 -8.32
C LEU A 152 -9.09 -20.97 -9.20
N ALA A 153 -7.94 -20.57 -8.68
CA ALA A 153 -6.65 -20.71 -9.35
C ALA A 153 -6.04 -22.11 -9.24
N GLY A 154 -6.65 -23.04 -8.49
CA GLY A 154 -6.15 -24.39 -8.29
C GLY A 154 -4.91 -24.49 -7.41
N VAL A 155 -4.65 -23.48 -6.56
CA VAL A 155 -3.50 -23.41 -5.64
C VAL A 155 -3.92 -23.31 -4.17
N GLY A 156 -5.17 -23.63 -3.85
CA GLY A 156 -5.72 -23.51 -2.50
C GLY A 156 -4.93 -24.27 -1.44
N ASP A 157 -4.39 -25.45 -1.77
CA ASP A 157 -3.59 -26.27 -0.85
C ASP A 157 -2.22 -25.65 -0.51
N LEU A 158 -1.75 -24.65 -1.27
CA LEU A 158 -0.48 -23.96 -1.07
C LEU A 158 -0.65 -22.59 -0.38
N VAL A 159 -1.88 -22.14 -0.13
CA VAL A 159 -2.16 -20.80 0.42
C VAL A 159 -2.95 -20.90 1.72
N ASP A 160 -2.32 -20.53 2.83
CA ASP A 160 -2.94 -20.40 4.15
C ASP A 160 -3.24 -18.91 4.43
N VAL A 161 -4.52 -18.52 4.38
CA VAL A 161 -4.98 -17.15 4.61
C VAL A 161 -5.46 -16.99 6.04
N GLN A 162 -4.68 -16.34 6.88
CA GLN A 162 -4.94 -16.19 8.30
C GLN A 162 -5.55 -14.82 8.66
N LEU A 163 -6.60 -14.83 9.49
CA LEU A 163 -7.17 -13.61 10.06
C LEU A 163 -6.41 -13.24 11.35
N HIS A 164 -5.20 -12.77 11.19
CA HIS A 164 -4.25 -12.48 12.26
C HIS A 164 -3.60 -11.11 12.10
N ASP A 165 -3.25 -10.50 13.24
CA ASP A 165 -2.32 -9.38 13.24
C ASP A 165 -0.89 -9.88 12.93
N TYR A 166 -0.15 -9.14 12.10
CA TYR A 166 1.21 -9.53 11.72
C TYR A 166 2.14 -9.72 12.92
N ARG A 167 1.89 -9.02 14.03
CA ARG A 167 2.65 -9.11 15.29
C ARG A 167 2.55 -10.49 15.94
N GLU A 168 1.47 -11.21 15.68
CA GLU A 168 1.17 -12.54 16.23
C GLU A 168 1.70 -13.69 15.35
N VAL A 169 2.21 -13.38 14.14
CA VAL A 169 2.74 -14.40 13.22
C VAL A 169 3.91 -15.13 13.88
N THR A 170 3.89 -16.45 13.77
CA THR A 170 4.96 -17.36 14.25
C THR A 170 5.49 -18.18 13.07
N GLY A 171 6.53 -18.97 13.32
CA GLY A 171 7.15 -19.80 12.31
C GLY A 171 8.45 -19.23 11.76
N SER A 172 8.91 -19.82 10.64
CA SER A 172 10.16 -19.46 9.98
C SER A 172 9.96 -19.50 8.47
N TYR A 173 10.21 -18.40 7.79
CA TYR A 173 9.94 -18.20 6.37
C TYR A 173 11.22 -17.90 5.60
N ASP A 174 11.34 -18.47 4.41
CA ASP A 174 12.49 -18.27 3.52
C ASP A 174 12.39 -16.91 2.81
N ALA A 175 11.16 -16.39 2.68
CA ALA A 175 10.88 -15.09 2.10
C ALA A 175 9.78 -14.36 2.89
N VAL A 176 9.87 -13.04 2.98
CA VAL A 176 8.79 -12.18 3.50
C VAL A 176 8.51 -11.10 2.46
N VAL A 177 7.24 -10.93 2.09
CA VAL A 177 6.79 -9.86 1.18
C VAL A 177 5.71 -9.04 1.86
N SER A 178 5.76 -7.71 1.70
CA SER A 178 4.70 -6.83 2.18
C SER A 178 4.59 -5.60 1.27
N VAL A 179 3.35 -5.22 0.94
CA VAL A 179 3.07 -4.19 -0.06
C VAL A 179 2.20 -3.10 0.56
N GLU A 180 2.78 -1.89 0.73
CA GLU A 180 2.09 -0.69 1.22
C GLU A 180 1.33 -0.92 2.54
N MET A 181 1.98 -1.63 3.46
CA MET A 181 1.45 -1.95 4.80
C MET A 181 2.04 -1.08 5.90
N ILE A 182 3.33 -0.71 5.79
CA ILE A 182 4.04 0.04 6.83
C ILE A 182 3.39 1.40 7.10
N GLU A 183 2.73 1.97 6.08
CA GLU A 183 1.98 3.24 6.16
C GLU A 183 0.79 3.15 7.12
N ALA A 184 0.20 1.96 7.25
CA ALA A 184 -0.96 1.70 8.11
C ALA A 184 -0.56 1.21 9.52
N VAL A 185 0.72 0.95 9.77
CA VAL A 185 1.23 0.40 11.04
C VAL A 185 1.24 1.44 12.16
N GLY A 186 1.51 2.71 11.84
CA GLY A 186 1.75 3.77 12.82
C GLY A 186 3.22 3.93 13.19
N LEU A 187 3.65 5.17 13.39
CA LEU A 187 5.06 5.52 13.61
C LEU A 187 5.66 4.78 14.81
N GLU A 188 4.91 4.68 15.90
CA GLU A 188 5.31 4.04 17.15
C GLU A 188 5.54 2.54 17.03
N TYR A 189 4.90 1.89 16.04
CA TYR A 189 4.97 0.44 15.81
C TYR A 189 5.90 0.04 14.65
N TRP A 190 6.56 0.97 13.97
CA TRP A 190 7.54 0.62 12.93
C TRP A 190 8.69 -0.26 13.44
N PRO A 191 9.25 -0.03 14.66
CA PRO A 191 10.24 -0.95 15.23
C PRO A 191 9.70 -2.37 15.38
N ASP A 192 8.48 -2.54 15.89
CA ASP A 192 7.83 -3.85 16.08
C ASP A 192 7.56 -4.54 14.73
N TYR A 193 7.21 -3.77 13.71
CA TYR A 193 7.00 -4.30 12.36
C TYR A 193 8.27 -4.93 11.80
N PHE A 194 9.40 -4.21 11.84
CA PHE A 194 10.66 -4.75 11.36
C PHE A 194 11.23 -5.83 12.28
N ALA A 195 11.06 -5.74 13.59
CA ALA A 195 11.45 -6.77 14.54
C ALA A 195 10.66 -8.08 14.31
N THR A 196 9.37 -7.98 13.97
CA THR A 196 8.57 -9.15 13.61
C THR A 196 9.10 -9.81 12.34
N ILE A 197 9.37 -9.02 11.29
CA ILE A 197 9.96 -9.52 10.04
C ILE A 197 11.30 -10.22 10.30
N ASP A 198 12.20 -9.61 11.07
CA ASP A 198 13.49 -10.25 11.42
C ASP A 198 13.31 -11.53 12.22
N ARG A 199 12.36 -11.54 13.15
CA ARG A 199 12.07 -12.72 14.01
C ARG A 199 11.65 -13.94 13.19
N VAL A 200 10.80 -13.74 12.20
CA VAL A 200 10.23 -14.84 11.40
C VAL A 200 11.04 -15.19 10.15
N LEU A 201 12.02 -14.35 9.76
CA LEU A 201 12.87 -14.63 8.61
C LEU A 201 13.86 -15.73 8.92
N ALA A 202 13.92 -16.75 8.08
CA ALA A 202 14.90 -17.84 8.17
C ALA A 202 16.33 -17.32 7.90
N PRO A 203 17.37 -18.02 8.38
CA PRO A 203 18.75 -17.74 7.98
C PRO A 203 18.90 -17.81 6.44
N GLY A 204 19.50 -16.79 5.83
CA GLY A 204 19.65 -16.66 4.38
C GLY A 204 18.37 -16.28 3.64
N GLY A 205 17.26 -16.04 4.35
CA GLY A 205 16.02 -15.57 3.78
C GLY A 205 16.09 -14.12 3.29
N ARG A 206 15.13 -13.72 2.45
CA ARG A 206 15.04 -12.37 1.89
C ARG A 206 13.69 -11.72 2.17
N VAL A 207 13.72 -10.40 2.30
CA VAL A 207 12.53 -9.58 2.45
C VAL A 207 12.40 -8.65 1.25
N ALA A 208 11.23 -8.59 0.63
CA ALA A 208 10.90 -7.59 -0.38
C ALA A 208 9.70 -6.76 0.08
N LEU A 209 9.88 -5.46 0.21
CA LEU A 209 8.83 -4.54 0.62
C LEU A 209 8.54 -3.54 -0.49
N GLN A 210 7.27 -3.19 -0.68
CA GLN A 210 6.89 -1.98 -1.38
C GLN A 210 6.30 -1.00 -0.37
N SER A 211 6.79 0.24 -0.39
CA SER A 211 6.31 1.29 0.51
C SER A 211 6.26 2.64 -0.17
N ILE A 212 5.20 3.38 0.11
CA ILE A 212 5.15 4.81 -0.16
C ILE A 212 6.18 5.49 0.73
N THR A 213 6.87 6.49 0.21
CA THR A 213 7.87 7.23 0.97
C THR A 213 7.72 8.73 0.77
N ILE A 214 8.22 9.46 1.78
CA ILE A 214 8.30 10.92 1.74
C ILE A 214 9.73 11.36 2.05
N GLU A 215 10.13 12.54 1.58
CA GLU A 215 11.41 13.13 1.95
C GLU A 215 11.53 13.27 3.48
N HIS A 216 12.69 12.95 4.07
CA HIS A 216 12.86 12.79 5.53
C HIS A 216 12.53 14.07 6.32
N GLN A 217 12.93 15.23 5.84
CA GLN A 217 12.63 16.50 6.52
C GLN A 217 11.13 16.80 6.52
N ARG A 218 10.41 16.37 5.47
CA ARG A 218 8.95 16.47 5.41
C ARG A 218 8.28 15.53 6.39
N LEU A 219 8.76 14.27 6.52
CA LEU A 219 8.28 13.36 7.57
C LEU A 219 8.41 14.02 8.94
N LEU A 220 9.59 14.55 9.29
CA LEU A 220 9.83 15.21 10.58
C LEU A 220 8.92 16.41 10.80
N ALA A 221 8.63 17.15 9.75
CA ALA A 221 7.77 18.34 9.81
C ALA A 221 6.26 17.98 9.93
N THR A 222 5.84 16.83 9.42
CA THR A 222 4.41 16.47 9.27
C THR A 222 3.95 15.32 10.17
N LYS A 223 4.84 14.54 10.79
CA LYS A 223 4.51 13.35 11.61
C LYS A 223 3.54 13.59 12.76
N GLY A 224 3.34 14.82 13.17
CA GLY A 224 2.35 15.20 14.20
C GLY A 224 1.15 15.96 13.62
N THR A 225 0.93 15.93 12.32
CA THR A 225 -0.16 16.68 11.67
C THR A 225 -1.30 15.74 11.30
N TYR A 226 -2.49 16.02 11.81
CA TYR A 226 -3.71 15.30 11.45
C TYR A 226 -4.41 16.02 10.29
N THR A 227 -4.33 15.43 9.09
CA THR A 227 -4.86 16.02 7.86
C THR A 227 -6.21 15.41 7.48
N TRP A 228 -6.87 15.97 6.45
CA TRP A 228 -8.15 15.42 5.98
C TRP A 228 -8.01 13.98 5.48
N ILE A 229 -6.87 13.60 4.90
CA ILE A 229 -6.65 12.23 4.43
C ILE A 229 -6.62 11.23 5.59
N HIS A 230 -6.05 11.61 6.74
CA HIS A 230 -6.10 10.80 7.95
C HIS A 230 -7.54 10.68 8.48
N LYS A 231 -8.29 11.80 8.42
CA LYS A 231 -9.66 11.82 8.93
C LYS A 231 -10.64 10.99 8.10
N TYR A 232 -10.51 10.99 6.78
CA TYR A 232 -11.54 10.50 5.87
C TYR A 232 -11.14 9.27 5.07
N VAL A 233 -9.84 8.99 4.92
CA VAL A 233 -9.36 7.92 4.03
C VAL A 233 -8.48 6.93 4.78
N PHE A 234 -7.38 7.37 5.41
CA PHE A 234 -6.40 6.51 6.07
C PHE A 234 -6.21 6.89 7.55
N PRO A 235 -7.15 6.53 8.46
CA PRO A 235 -7.00 6.79 9.88
C PRO A 235 -5.72 6.15 10.42
N GLY A 236 -4.93 6.90 11.18
CA GLY A 236 -3.68 6.40 11.77
C GLY A 236 -2.53 6.19 10.80
N GLY A 237 -2.72 6.46 9.51
CA GLY A 237 -1.68 6.30 8.50
C GLY A 237 -0.54 7.28 8.65
N ILE A 238 0.71 6.83 8.38
CA ILE A 238 1.89 7.70 8.32
C ILE A 238 2.88 7.17 7.29
N ILE A 239 3.31 8.05 6.39
CA ILE A 239 4.22 7.69 5.31
C ILE A 239 5.67 7.76 5.82
N PRO A 240 6.45 6.67 5.77
CA PRO A 240 7.84 6.67 6.18
C PRO A 240 8.74 7.42 5.19
N SER A 241 9.97 7.70 5.61
CA SER A 241 11.05 8.05 4.69
C SER A 241 12.04 6.90 4.58
N LEU A 242 12.78 6.80 3.47
CA LEU A 242 13.84 5.81 3.32
C LEU A 242 14.89 5.90 4.45
N HIS A 243 15.19 7.12 4.89
CA HIS A 243 16.11 7.34 6.01
C HIS A 243 15.57 6.71 7.30
N ALA A 244 14.30 6.97 7.64
CA ALA A 244 13.68 6.40 8.84
C ALA A 244 13.62 4.87 8.77
N VAL A 245 13.29 4.29 7.61
CA VAL A 245 13.30 2.83 7.42
C VAL A 245 14.68 2.25 7.68
N ARG A 246 15.73 2.82 7.05
CA ARG A 246 17.11 2.35 7.23
C ARG A 246 17.58 2.47 8.68
N ASP A 247 17.24 3.56 9.32
CA ASP A 247 17.61 3.83 10.71
C ASP A 247 16.95 2.83 11.67
N ILE A 248 15.64 2.61 11.53
CA ILE A 248 14.92 1.64 12.37
C ILE A 248 15.41 0.22 12.12
N VAL A 249 15.60 -0.19 10.87
CA VAL A 249 16.12 -1.51 10.52
C VAL A 249 17.49 -1.74 11.14
N ALA A 250 18.41 -0.78 11.05
CA ALA A 250 19.76 -0.90 11.56
C ALA A 250 19.82 -0.97 13.11
N HIS A 251 18.93 -0.26 13.81
CA HIS A 251 18.96 -0.19 15.27
C HIS A 251 18.12 -1.27 15.97
N ASN A 252 17.09 -1.81 15.30
CA ASN A 252 16.12 -2.70 15.94
C ASN A 252 16.17 -4.15 15.43
N THR A 253 16.97 -4.43 14.39
CA THR A 253 17.01 -5.75 13.75
C THR A 253 18.43 -6.14 13.36
N ARG A 254 18.60 -7.38 12.88
CA ARG A 254 19.81 -7.87 12.23
C ARG A 254 19.79 -7.65 10.72
N LEU A 255 18.73 -7.03 10.20
CA LEU A 255 18.52 -6.78 8.79
C LEU A 255 19.27 -5.50 8.34
N ARG A 256 19.55 -5.44 7.06
CA ARG A 256 19.99 -4.22 6.37
C ARG A 256 19.21 -4.04 5.06
N VAL A 257 18.97 -2.81 4.68
CA VAL A 257 18.39 -2.49 3.36
C VAL A 257 19.48 -2.60 2.32
N SER A 258 19.49 -3.68 1.54
CA SER A 258 20.50 -3.96 0.51
C SER A 258 20.20 -3.25 -0.81
N SER A 259 18.95 -3.00 -1.15
CA SER A 259 18.58 -2.20 -2.30
C SER A 259 17.28 -1.41 -2.08
N ALA A 260 17.13 -0.32 -2.85
CA ALA A 260 15.93 0.50 -2.89
C ALA A 260 15.78 1.06 -4.32
N THR A 261 14.65 0.80 -4.97
CA THR A 261 14.35 1.28 -6.33
C THR A 261 13.05 2.08 -6.30
N ALA A 262 13.08 3.30 -6.88
CA ALA A 262 11.96 4.25 -6.88
C ALA A 262 11.02 4.03 -8.06
N TYR A 263 9.70 4.20 -7.83
CA TYR A 263 8.62 4.03 -8.79
C TYR A 263 7.52 5.10 -8.63
N GLY A 264 7.83 6.29 -8.12
CA GLY A 264 6.83 7.30 -7.80
C GLY A 264 6.03 7.77 -9.01
N HIS A 265 6.64 7.85 -10.20
CA HIS A 265 5.92 8.18 -11.44
C HIS A 265 4.91 7.11 -11.83
N ASP A 266 5.21 5.85 -11.57
CA ASP A 266 4.33 4.71 -11.82
C ASP A 266 3.08 4.79 -10.95
N TYR A 267 3.22 5.27 -9.71
CA TYR A 267 2.05 5.46 -8.86
C TYR A 267 1.16 6.61 -9.33
N ALA A 268 1.74 7.70 -9.83
CA ALA A 268 0.94 8.76 -10.43
C ALA A 268 0.09 8.23 -11.59
N ARG A 269 0.67 7.38 -12.45
CA ARG A 269 -0.04 6.73 -13.56
C ARG A 269 -1.10 5.74 -13.08
N THR A 270 -0.79 4.95 -12.05
CA THR A 270 -1.74 4.01 -11.44
C THR A 270 -2.97 4.74 -10.88
N LEU A 271 -2.74 5.83 -10.13
CA LEU A 271 -3.80 6.66 -9.55
C LEU A 271 -4.63 7.37 -10.62
N HIS A 272 -4.01 7.80 -11.72
CA HIS A 272 -4.70 8.35 -12.88
C HIS A 272 -5.66 7.31 -13.47
N SER A 273 -5.17 6.10 -13.73
CA SER A 273 -5.98 4.98 -14.25
C SER A 273 -7.17 4.67 -13.32
N TRP A 274 -6.94 4.63 -12.00
CA TRP A 274 -8.03 4.43 -11.03
C TRP A 274 -9.05 5.57 -11.04
N LEU A 275 -8.59 6.82 -11.17
CA LEU A 275 -9.47 7.99 -11.22
C LEU A 275 -10.37 7.96 -12.46
N GLU A 276 -9.82 7.66 -13.63
CA GLU A 276 -10.56 7.55 -14.88
C GLU A 276 -11.60 6.41 -14.82
N ARG A 277 -11.22 5.22 -14.31
CA ARG A 277 -12.12 4.09 -14.12
C ARG A 277 -13.24 4.42 -13.12
N PHE A 278 -12.91 5.06 -12.00
CA PHE A 278 -13.90 5.51 -11.02
C PHE A 278 -14.85 6.54 -11.63
N HIS A 279 -14.33 7.45 -12.45
CA HIS A 279 -15.13 8.45 -13.13
C HIS A 279 -16.13 7.82 -14.11
N ALA A 280 -15.66 6.86 -14.91
CA ALA A 280 -16.50 6.13 -15.87
C ALA A 280 -17.62 5.33 -15.18
N ASN A 281 -17.36 4.82 -13.98
CA ASN A 281 -18.29 3.97 -13.23
C ASN A 281 -19.10 4.76 -12.17
N THR A 282 -19.16 6.11 -12.27
CA THR A 282 -19.83 6.95 -11.25
C THR A 282 -21.29 6.54 -11.00
N ALA A 283 -22.04 6.18 -12.06
CA ALA A 283 -23.43 5.72 -11.91
C ALA A 283 -23.55 4.40 -11.15
N ALA A 284 -22.63 3.45 -11.38
CA ALA A 284 -22.55 2.18 -10.65
C ALA A 284 -22.18 2.41 -9.17
N VAL A 285 -21.27 3.34 -8.88
CA VAL A 285 -20.95 3.75 -7.50
C VAL A 285 -22.19 4.25 -6.78
N GLN A 286 -22.99 5.09 -7.41
CA GLN A 286 -24.25 5.59 -6.84
C GLN A 286 -25.28 4.48 -6.63
N ALA A 287 -25.36 3.53 -7.58
CA ALA A 287 -26.25 2.37 -7.46
C ALA A 287 -25.90 1.45 -6.27
N LEU A 288 -24.63 1.42 -5.84
CA LEU A 288 -24.19 0.76 -4.62
C LEU A 288 -24.58 1.51 -3.32
N GLY A 289 -25.24 2.67 -3.44
CA GLY A 289 -25.69 3.46 -2.28
C GLY A 289 -24.71 4.56 -1.84
N PHE A 290 -23.61 4.76 -2.53
CA PHE A 290 -22.66 5.85 -2.23
C PHE A 290 -23.19 7.18 -2.78
N ASP A 291 -23.31 8.17 -1.92
CA ASP A 291 -23.87 9.48 -2.27
C ASP A 291 -22.88 10.35 -3.11
N GLU A 292 -23.39 11.48 -3.56
CA GLU A 292 -22.59 12.44 -4.34
C GLU A 292 -21.41 13.01 -3.53
N ARG A 293 -21.59 13.16 -2.21
CA ARG A 293 -20.51 13.65 -1.33
C ARG A 293 -19.36 12.65 -1.27
N PHE A 294 -19.66 11.36 -1.13
CA PHE A 294 -18.67 10.28 -1.19
C PHE A 294 -17.96 10.28 -2.55
N THR A 295 -18.72 10.34 -3.65
CA THR A 295 -18.19 10.34 -5.01
C THR A 295 -17.18 11.50 -5.22
N ARG A 296 -17.54 12.72 -4.80
CA ARG A 296 -16.64 13.88 -4.87
C ARG A 296 -15.39 13.72 -4.00
N MET A 297 -15.55 13.19 -2.79
CA MET A 297 -14.45 12.96 -1.87
C MET A 297 -13.47 11.93 -2.45
N TRP A 298 -13.97 10.84 -3.03
CA TRP A 298 -13.13 9.78 -3.59
C TRP A 298 -12.36 10.26 -4.83
N LYS A 299 -13.01 10.97 -5.75
CA LYS A 299 -12.35 11.63 -6.88
C LYS A 299 -11.26 12.60 -6.42
N PHE A 300 -11.55 13.39 -5.40
CA PHE A 300 -10.55 14.31 -4.83
C PHE A 300 -9.37 13.56 -4.21
N TYR A 301 -9.63 12.48 -3.48
CA TYR A 301 -8.59 11.64 -2.91
C TYR A 301 -7.64 11.10 -3.98
N LEU A 302 -8.17 10.47 -5.03
CA LEU A 302 -7.34 9.90 -6.10
C LEU A 302 -6.53 11.00 -6.83
N ALA A 303 -7.15 12.11 -7.18
CA ALA A 303 -6.47 13.24 -7.82
C ALA A 303 -5.42 13.93 -6.91
N TYR A 304 -5.69 13.99 -5.61
CA TYR A 304 -4.76 14.54 -4.63
C TYR A 304 -3.50 13.66 -4.50
N CYS A 305 -3.69 12.35 -4.40
CA CYS A 305 -2.58 11.41 -4.35
C CYS A 305 -1.79 11.40 -5.67
N GLU A 306 -2.46 11.37 -6.84
CA GLU A 306 -1.82 11.49 -8.15
C GLU A 306 -0.92 12.73 -8.23
N ALA A 307 -1.42 13.90 -7.81
CA ALA A 307 -0.64 15.12 -7.78
C ALA A 307 0.59 15.03 -6.84
N GLY A 308 0.45 14.34 -5.71
CA GLY A 308 1.55 14.08 -4.77
C GLY A 308 2.71 13.32 -5.41
N PHE A 309 2.42 12.24 -6.13
CA PHE A 309 3.44 11.46 -6.83
C PHE A 309 3.94 12.16 -8.10
N ALA A 310 3.07 12.71 -8.92
CA ALA A 310 3.46 13.43 -10.14
C ALA A 310 4.36 14.64 -9.87
N SER A 311 4.24 15.26 -8.69
CA SER A 311 5.09 16.39 -8.27
C SER A 311 6.41 15.97 -7.63
N GLY A 312 6.64 14.68 -7.36
CA GLY A 312 7.76 14.18 -6.56
C GLY A 312 7.68 14.59 -5.08
N TYR A 313 6.48 14.96 -4.59
CA TYR A 313 6.27 15.18 -3.16
C TYR A 313 6.25 13.86 -2.38
N LEU A 314 5.66 12.82 -2.98
CA LEU A 314 5.69 11.43 -2.57
C LEU A 314 6.46 10.61 -3.59
N ASP A 315 6.98 9.48 -3.13
CA ASP A 315 7.59 8.44 -3.95
C ASP A 315 7.07 7.07 -3.51
N VAL A 316 7.33 6.03 -4.27
CA VAL A 316 7.14 4.65 -3.85
C VAL A 316 8.43 3.87 -4.12
N HIS A 317 8.83 3.03 -3.18
CA HIS A 317 10.05 2.25 -3.31
C HIS A 317 9.78 0.77 -3.13
N GLN A 318 10.46 -0.05 -3.95
CA GLN A 318 10.68 -1.44 -3.64
C GLN A 318 12.03 -1.60 -2.95
N LEU A 319 12.01 -2.22 -1.78
CA LEU A 319 13.15 -2.40 -0.88
C LEU A 319 13.47 -3.89 -0.75
N VAL A 320 14.75 -4.23 -0.77
CA VAL A 320 15.21 -5.56 -0.37
C VAL A 320 15.93 -5.45 0.96
N LEU A 321 15.55 -6.32 1.91
CA LEU A 321 16.23 -6.43 3.17
C LEU A 321 16.78 -7.87 3.34
N GLU A 322 17.95 -7.96 3.91
CA GLU A 322 18.66 -9.22 4.19
C GLU A 322 19.51 -9.07 5.44
N ARG A 323 19.89 -10.20 6.05
CA ARG A 323 20.83 -10.22 7.20
C ARG A 323 22.27 -10.09 6.78
#